data_72f48ecf237a361fa0a008688af94fae
#
_entry.id   72f48ecf237a361fa0a008688af94fae
#
_cell.length_a   1.000
_cell.length_b   1.000
_cell.length_c   1.000
_cell.angle_alpha   90.00
_cell.angle_beta   90.00
_cell.angle_gamma   90.00
#
_symmetry.space_group_name_H-M   'P 1'
#
loop_
_entity.id
_entity.type
_entity.pdbx_description
1 polymer ?
#
loop_
_entity_poly.entity_id
_entity_poly.type
_entity_poly.pdbx_seq_one_letter_code
_entity_poly.pdbx_strand_id
1 'polypeptide(L)'
;MTEQYADVNGIKICYEIHGKGDPIIFIHGYGAKKETWIAQIEALSEKLKVITLDLRGTGKSDRPNMLYTMDLFADDVKGLMDFLNIKKAHIAGRSMGGMIAQHFALKYPKNVDKIILITTTPGFPDEKGVELLIKGRIEQIETLKKDPEKYFWQFARIVFHQKFRNEMESNPRKKFFGIWSAEDLIKESIINPSNPQDVINQGNAIKKHNTLDAISEISQKTLLIAASHDRLTPILSMREMHKRIPNSKLKVIQQAGHFCTLSRAPEVNQLILDFLKS
;
A
#
# COMPACT_ATOMS: atom_id res chain seq x y z
N MET A 1 -3.94 17.33 -11.80
CA MET A 1 -3.29 17.85 -10.57
C MET A 1 -1.80 17.62 -10.69
N THR A 2 -0.97 18.46 -10.10
CA THR A 2 0.48 18.44 -10.30
C THR A 2 1.15 17.69 -9.15
N GLU A 3 2.10 16.83 -9.50
CA GLU A 3 3.04 16.23 -8.55
C GLU A 3 3.78 17.33 -7.79
N GLN A 4 4.02 17.09 -6.52
CA GLN A 4 4.70 17.98 -5.61
C GLN A 4 5.84 17.23 -4.92
N TYR A 5 6.80 17.97 -4.41
CA TYR A 5 7.96 17.41 -3.72
C TYR A 5 8.14 18.07 -2.35
N ALA A 6 8.49 17.26 -1.37
CA ALA A 6 8.81 17.68 -0.02
C ALA A 6 10.23 17.22 0.33
N ASP A 7 11.05 18.13 0.87
CA ASP A 7 12.34 17.76 1.45
C ASP A 7 12.10 17.21 2.87
N VAL A 8 12.31 15.92 3.04
CA VAL A 8 11.95 15.16 4.23
C VAL A 8 13.08 14.22 4.59
N ASN A 9 13.62 14.32 5.80
CA ASN A 9 14.65 13.41 6.32
C ASN A 9 15.85 13.23 5.35
N GLY A 10 16.27 14.31 4.70
CA GLY A 10 17.41 14.33 3.76
C GLY A 10 17.15 13.76 2.37
N ILE A 11 15.89 13.54 2.01
CA ILE A 11 15.47 13.10 0.68
C ILE A 11 14.28 13.91 0.17
N LYS A 12 14.07 13.89 -1.15
CA LYS A 12 12.85 14.41 -1.79
C LYS A 12 11.79 13.31 -1.88
N ILE A 13 10.65 13.54 -1.25
CA ILE A 13 9.45 12.70 -1.36
C ILE A 13 8.51 13.31 -2.40
N CYS A 14 8.18 12.54 -3.43
CA CYS A 14 7.13 12.87 -4.39
C CYS A 14 5.77 12.53 -3.81
N TYR A 15 4.82 13.46 -3.85
CA TYR A 15 3.47 13.26 -3.33
C TYR A 15 2.43 14.00 -4.16
N GLU A 16 1.17 13.66 -3.97
CA GLU A 16 0.02 14.33 -4.54
C GLU A 16 -1.05 14.57 -3.49
N ILE A 17 -1.81 15.67 -3.64
CA ILE A 17 -2.97 16.00 -2.81
C ILE A 17 -4.19 16.13 -3.71
N HIS A 18 -5.26 15.41 -3.35
CA HIS A 18 -6.53 15.42 -4.07
C HIS A 18 -7.66 15.72 -3.10
N GLY A 19 -8.59 16.59 -3.51
CA GLY A 19 -9.74 16.93 -2.69
C GLY A 19 -9.44 17.87 -1.51
N LYS A 20 -10.42 18.00 -0.63
CA LYS A 20 -10.39 18.84 0.58
C LYS A 20 -11.13 18.12 1.72
N GLY A 21 -10.93 18.54 2.96
CA GLY A 21 -11.54 17.92 4.15
C GLY A 21 -10.51 17.28 5.04
N ASP A 22 -10.93 16.26 5.82
CA ASP A 22 -10.05 15.55 6.75
C ASP A 22 -8.95 14.80 5.99
N PRO A 23 -7.68 14.91 6.42
CA PRO A 23 -6.58 14.31 5.71
C PRO A 23 -6.53 12.80 5.91
N ILE A 24 -6.35 12.07 4.80
CA ILE A 24 -6.01 10.65 4.77
C ILE A 24 -4.75 10.46 3.94
N ILE A 25 -3.77 9.74 4.50
CA ILE A 25 -2.51 9.42 3.83
C ILE A 25 -2.54 7.94 3.43
N PHE A 26 -2.36 7.69 2.13
CA PHE A 26 -2.29 6.35 1.56
C PHE A 26 -0.85 5.92 1.31
N ILE A 27 -0.44 4.82 1.95
CA ILE A 27 0.91 4.26 1.87
C ILE A 27 0.86 2.99 1.02
N HIS A 28 1.57 2.99 -0.11
CA HIS A 28 1.60 1.86 -1.04
C HIS A 28 2.45 0.68 -0.54
N GLY A 29 2.34 -0.47 -1.22
CA GLY A 29 3.08 -1.69 -0.89
C GLY A 29 4.47 -1.78 -1.53
N TYR A 30 5.11 -2.92 -1.32
CA TYR A 30 6.45 -3.28 -1.79
C TYR A 30 6.62 -3.13 -3.31
N GLY A 31 7.61 -2.36 -3.72
CA GLY A 31 7.92 -2.10 -5.13
C GLY A 31 6.78 -1.47 -5.93
N ALA A 32 5.80 -0.86 -5.25
CA ALA A 32 4.70 -0.12 -5.87
C ALA A 32 4.97 1.39 -5.87
N LYS A 33 4.00 2.16 -6.33
CA LYS A 33 4.03 3.62 -6.43
C LYS A 33 2.69 4.22 -6.01
N LYS A 34 2.62 5.53 -5.83
CA LYS A 34 1.40 6.27 -5.45
C LYS A 34 0.23 6.05 -6.41
N GLU A 35 0.48 5.82 -7.70
CA GLU A 35 -0.53 5.59 -8.72
C GLU A 35 -1.39 4.34 -8.47
N THR A 36 -0.90 3.40 -7.65
CA THR A 36 -1.70 2.22 -7.25
C THR A 36 -2.97 2.57 -6.45
N TRP A 37 -3.11 3.82 -6.02
CA TRP A 37 -4.27 4.33 -5.30
C TRP A 37 -5.29 5.06 -6.17
N ILE A 38 -5.17 5.00 -7.50
CA ILE A 38 -6.03 5.71 -8.46
C ILE A 38 -7.52 5.53 -8.16
N ALA A 39 -7.96 4.31 -7.83
CA ALA A 39 -9.36 4.02 -7.55
C ALA A 39 -9.85 4.57 -6.19
N GLN A 40 -8.95 4.78 -5.23
CA GLN A 40 -9.24 5.42 -3.95
C GLN A 40 -9.22 6.94 -4.09
N ILE A 41 -8.27 7.49 -4.84
CA ILE A 41 -8.18 8.92 -5.13
C ILE A 41 -9.50 9.38 -5.75
N GLU A 42 -9.93 8.75 -6.85
CA GLU A 42 -11.13 9.13 -7.60
C GLU A 42 -12.39 9.16 -6.72
N ALA A 43 -12.56 8.13 -5.86
CA ALA A 43 -13.78 8.00 -5.07
C ALA A 43 -13.77 8.80 -3.75
N LEU A 44 -12.61 9.03 -3.15
CA LEU A 44 -12.52 9.58 -1.80
C LEU A 44 -12.22 11.09 -1.79
N SER A 45 -11.64 11.63 -2.85
CA SER A 45 -11.26 13.05 -2.92
C SER A 45 -12.43 14.02 -2.95
N GLU A 46 -13.65 13.55 -3.21
CA GLU A 46 -14.86 14.37 -3.07
C GLU A 46 -15.14 14.76 -1.61
N LYS A 47 -14.70 13.96 -0.64
CA LYS A 47 -15.03 14.10 0.78
C LYS A 47 -13.83 14.26 1.69
N LEU A 48 -12.64 13.88 1.23
CA LEU A 48 -11.43 13.82 2.02
C LEU A 48 -10.29 14.56 1.30
N LYS A 49 -9.33 15.05 2.08
CA LYS A 49 -8.03 15.45 1.57
C LYS A 49 -7.16 14.22 1.44
N VAL A 50 -7.20 13.59 0.26
CA VAL A 50 -6.44 12.37 -0.05
C VAL A 50 -5.00 12.73 -0.39
N ILE A 51 -4.05 12.17 0.35
CA ILE A 51 -2.61 12.36 0.15
C ILE A 51 -2.01 11.01 -0.22
N THR A 52 -1.35 10.94 -1.36
CA THR A 52 -0.58 9.78 -1.80
C THR A 52 0.88 10.17 -1.96
N LEU A 53 1.79 9.25 -1.69
CA LEU A 53 3.23 9.50 -1.80
C LEU A 53 3.94 8.31 -2.42
N ASP A 54 5.05 8.59 -3.10
CA ASP A 54 6.06 7.59 -3.41
C ASP A 54 6.98 7.44 -2.20
N LEU A 55 7.10 6.25 -1.66
CA LEU A 55 8.07 5.97 -0.59
C LEU A 55 9.51 6.14 -1.09
N ARG A 56 10.48 6.38 -0.19
CA ARG A 56 11.89 6.29 -0.56
C ARG A 56 12.18 5.02 -1.33
N GLY A 57 12.98 5.09 -2.38
CA GLY A 57 13.27 3.96 -3.25
C GLY A 57 12.14 3.59 -4.21
N THR A 58 11.14 4.46 -4.46
CA THR A 58 10.07 4.18 -5.43
C THR A 58 9.68 5.41 -6.24
N GLY A 59 9.04 5.18 -7.36
CA GLY A 59 8.42 6.20 -8.19
C GLY A 59 9.38 7.36 -8.49
N LYS A 60 8.97 8.56 -8.14
CA LYS A 60 9.72 9.81 -8.33
C LYS A 60 10.37 10.34 -7.05
N SER A 61 10.27 9.62 -5.93
CA SER A 61 11.04 9.94 -4.72
C SER A 61 12.50 9.53 -4.84
N ASP A 62 13.36 10.14 -4.03
CA ASP A 62 14.77 9.80 -3.99
C ASP A 62 15.01 8.34 -3.59
N ARG A 63 16.11 7.76 -4.09
CA ARG A 63 16.45 6.35 -3.97
C ARG A 63 17.84 6.14 -3.34
N PRO A 64 18.04 6.59 -2.08
CA PRO A 64 19.33 6.41 -1.43
C PRO A 64 19.63 4.93 -1.21
N ASN A 65 20.85 4.49 -1.58
CA ASN A 65 21.28 3.12 -1.31
C ASN A 65 21.76 3.01 0.13
N MET A 66 20.86 2.62 1.03
CA MET A 66 21.11 2.46 2.46
C MET A 66 20.19 1.38 3.05
N LEU A 67 20.42 1.01 4.30
CA LEU A 67 19.51 0.10 5.00
C LEU A 67 18.20 0.82 5.31
N TYR A 68 17.09 0.28 4.76
CA TYR A 68 15.74 0.75 5.09
C TYR A 68 15.17 -0.05 6.26
N THR A 69 14.32 0.61 7.04
CA THR A 69 13.52 -0.01 8.11
C THR A 69 12.08 0.49 8.02
N MET A 70 11.14 -0.22 8.65
CA MET A 70 9.75 0.24 8.71
C MET A 70 9.65 1.57 9.48
N ASP A 71 10.47 1.75 10.52
CA ASP A 71 10.54 3.00 11.29
C ASP A 71 11.04 4.17 10.42
N LEU A 72 12.02 3.93 9.54
CA LEU A 72 12.52 4.96 8.63
C LEU A 72 11.43 5.41 7.64
N PHE A 73 10.63 4.48 7.12
CA PHE A 73 9.47 4.83 6.30
C PHE A 73 8.38 5.58 7.10
N ALA A 74 8.15 5.18 8.35
CA ALA A 74 7.22 5.90 9.24
C ALA A 74 7.71 7.32 9.52
N ASP A 75 9.01 7.52 9.70
CA ASP A 75 9.62 8.85 9.86
C ASP A 75 9.44 9.71 8.60
N ASP A 76 9.51 9.13 7.41
CA ASP A 76 9.26 9.86 6.16
C ASP A 76 7.80 10.31 6.05
N VAL A 77 6.86 9.45 6.40
CA VAL A 77 5.43 9.82 6.46
C VAL A 77 5.22 10.95 7.47
N LYS A 78 5.87 10.86 8.64
CA LYS A 78 5.80 11.93 9.66
C LYS A 78 6.40 13.23 9.16
N GLY A 79 7.56 13.17 8.52
CA GLY A 79 8.20 14.34 7.93
C GLY A 79 7.35 15.00 6.84
N LEU A 80 6.66 14.19 6.00
CA LEU A 80 5.71 14.72 5.03
C LEU A 80 4.53 15.41 5.72
N MET A 81 3.98 14.84 6.80
CA MET A 81 2.93 15.48 7.58
C MET A 81 3.39 16.83 8.15
N ASP A 82 4.61 16.89 8.68
CA ASP A 82 5.19 18.13 9.23
C ASP A 82 5.38 19.20 8.14
N PHE A 83 5.93 18.79 7.00
CA PHE A 83 6.09 19.68 5.83
C PHE A 83 4.73 20.27 5.38
N LEU A 84 3.67 19.45 5.42
CA LEU A 84 2.31 19.87 5.04
C LEU A 84 1.54 20.57 6.19
N ASN A 85 2.16 20.75 7.35
CA ASN A 85 1.51 21.29 8.56
C ASN A 85 0.27 20.46 9.00
N ILE A 86 0.30 19.14 8.82
CA ILE A 86 -0.76 18.22 9.20
C ILE A 86 -0.42 17.63 10.57
N LYS A 87 -1.14 18.04 11.61
CA LYS A 87 -0.92 17.57 12.97
C LYS A 87 -1.46 16.14 13.19
N LYS A 88 -2.56 15.80 12.54
CA LYS A 88 -3.26 14.51 12.69
C LYS A 88 -3.92 14.11 11.38
N ALA A 89 -3.83 12.84 10.99
CA ALA A 89 -4.42 12.31 9.77
C ALA A 89 -4.93 10.87 9.97
N HIS A 90 -5.84 10.43 9.11
CA HIS A 90 -6.08 9.00 8.93
C HIS A 90 -4.92 8.39 8.17
N ILE A 91 -4.46 7.21 8.59
CA ILE A 91 -3.35 6.51 7.94
C ILE A 91 -3.86 5.20 7.33
N ALA A 92 -3.74 5.09 6.04
CA ALA A 92 -4.16 3.90 5.29
C ALA A 92 -2.96 3.27 4.58
N GLY A 93 -2.75 1.96 4.78
CA GLY A 93 -1.64 1.27 4.15
C GLY A 93 -2.02 -0.10 3.62
N ARG A 94 -1.49 -0.47 2.44
CA ARG A 94 -1.65 -1.79 1.85
C ARG A 94 -0.35 -2.56 1.86
N SER A 95 -0.39 -3.85 2.26
CA SER A 95 0.78 -4.74 2.25
C SER A 95 1.93 -4.13 3.07
N MET A 96 3.11 -3.91 2.49
CA MET A 96 4.21 -3.19 3.16
C MET A 96 3.78 -1.82 3.68
N GLY A 97 2.94 -1.08 2.96
CA GLY A 97 2.38 0.18 3.46
C GLY A 97 1.54 0.00 4.73
N GLY A 98 0.86 -1.14 4.88
CA GLY A 98 0.18 -1.51 6.11
C GLY A 98 1.14 -1.85 7.26
N MET A 99 2.31 -2.43 6.96
CA MET A 99 3.39 -2.62 7.96
C MET A 99 3.94 -1.27 8.42
N ILE A 100 4.18 -0.36 7.49
CA ILE A 100 4.62 1.02 7.79
C ILE A 100 3.57 1.74 8.65
N ALA A 101 2.28 1.60 8.32
CA ALA A 101 1.19 2.21 9.09
C ALA A 101 1.11 1.68 10.53
N GLN A 102 1.45 0.41 10.78
CA GLN A 102 1.56 -0.17 12.12
C GLN A 102 2.71 0.52 12.89
N HIS A 103 3.90 0.58 12.32
CA HIS A 103 5.05 1.28 12.93
C HIS A 103 4.75 2.76 13.15
N PHE A 104 4.09 3.42 12.21
CA PHE A 104 3.67 4.80 12.37
C PHE A 104 2.73 5.00 13.55
N ALA A 105 1.73 4.14 13.70
CA ALA A 105 0.77 4.24 14.81
C ALA A 105 1.42 3.97 16.19
N LEU A 106 2.37 3.05 16.26
CA LEU A 106 3.14 2.76 17.46
C LEU A 106 4.09 3.91 17.83
N LYS A 107 4.79 4.47 16.84
CA LYS A 107 5.80 5.52 17.06
C LYS A 107 5.18 6.91 17.23
N TYR A 108 4.11 7.22 16.50
CA TYR A 108 3.46 8.53 16.43
C TYR A 108 1.97 8.49 16.77
N PRO A 109 1.55 7.88 17.90
CA PRO A 109 0.13 7.63 18.19
C PRO A 109 -0.72 8.90 18.24
N LYS A 110 -0.14 10.05 18.60
CA LYS A 110 -0.83 11.36 18.66
C LYS A 110 -1.12 11.96 17.29
N ASN A 111 -0.42 11.50 16.25
CA ASN A 111 -0.57 11.97 14.87
C ASN A 111 -1.56 11.13 14.05
N VAL A 112 -2.05 10.01 14.59
CA VAL A 112 -3.03 9.13 13.92
C VAL A 112 -4.42 9.38 14.48
N ASP A 113 -5.38 9.65 13.57
CA ASP A 113 -6.80 9.69 13.94
C ASP A 113 -7.41 8.29 13.90
N LYS A 114 -7.48 7.69 12.70
CA LYS A 114 -7.90 6.31 12.50
C LYS A 114 -6.88 5.61 11.59
N ILE A 115 -6.79 4.29 11.71
CA ILE A 115 -5.86 3.50 10.92
C ILE A 115 -6.62 2.49 10.06
N ILE A 116 -6.18 2.31 8.81
CA ILE A 116 -6.78 1.38 7.84
C ILE A 116 -5.67 0.48 7.31
N LEU A 117 -5.73 -0.80 7.64
CA LEU A 117 -4.74 -1.81 7.30
C LEU A 117 -5.34 -2.76 6.25
N ILE A 118 -4.80 -2.72 5.04
CA ILE A 118 -5.35 -3.45 3.89
C ILE A 118 -4.37 -4.55 3.47
N THR A 119 -4.83 -5.80 3.44
CA THR A 119 -4.03 -6.95 2.97
C THR A 119 -2.58 -6.89 3.44
N THR A 120 -2.37 -6.89 4.76
CA THR A 120 -1.06 -6.75 5.42
C THR A 120 -0.84 -7.82 6.49
N THR A 121 0.28 -7.79 7.18
CA THR A 121 0.66 -8.76 8.23
C THR A 121 1.40 -8.05 9.36
N PRO A 122 1.39 -8.56 10.60
CA PRO A 122 2.20 -8.04 11.69
C PRO A 122 3.66 -8.55 11.66
N GLY A 123 3.98 -9.42 10.72
CA GLY A 123 5.32 -10.02 10.55
C GLY A 123 5.27 -11.22 9.63
N PHE A 124 6.43 -11.70 9.22
CA PHE A 124 6.58 -12.95 8.47
C PHE A 124 7.10 -14.05 9.41
N PRO A 125 6.68 -15.31 9.20
CA PRO A 125 7.07 -16.41 10.07
C PRO A 125 8.56 -16.74 9.99
N ASP A 126 9.18 -16.50 8.83
CA ASP A 126 10.61 -16.73 8.62
C ASP A 126 11.20 -15.78 7.57
N GLU A 127 12.53 -15.62 7.62
CA GLU A 127 13.26 -14.75 6.70
C GLU A 127 13.37 -15.34 5.28
N LYS A 128 13.30 -16.66 5.12
CA LYS A 128 13.43 -17.34 3.82
C LYS A 128 12.29 -16.97 2.88
N GLY A 129 11.08 -16.85 3.42
CA GLY A 129 9.92 -16.37 2.65
C GLY A 129 10.13 -14.99 2.07
N VAL A 130 10.74 -14.09 2.84
CA VAL A 130 11.06 -12.72 2.37
C VAL A 130 12.22 -12.73 1.37
N GLU A 131 13.22 -13.60 1.54
CA GLU A 131 14.30 -13.76 0.56
C GLU A 131 13.79 -14.23 -0.81
N LEU A 132 12.86 -15.19 -0.81
CA LEU A 132 12.19 -15.63 -2.03
C LEU A 132 11.36 -14.52 -2.67
N LEU A 133 10.68 -13.70 -1.85
CA LEU A 133 9.95 -12.53 -2.32
C LEU A 133 10.88 -11.52 -3.01
N ILE A 134 12.04 -11.22 -2.42
CA ILE A 134 13.04 -10.30 -2.99
C ILE A 134 13.57 -10.86 -4.32
N LYS A 135 13.98 -12.13 -4.33
CA LYS A 135 14.47 -12.80 -5.55
C LYS A 135 13.43 -12.76 -6.68
N GLY A 136 12.20 -13.18 -6.38
CA GLY A 136 11.12 -13.17 -7.36
C GLY A 136 10.81 -11.76 -7.87
N ARG A 137 10.95 -10.72 -7.02
CA ARG A 137 10.74 -9.34 -7.44
C ARG A 137 11.84 -8.82 -8.37
N ILE A 138 13.10 -9.22 -8.14
CA ILE A 138 14.22 -8.90 -9.05
C ILE A 138 13.99 -9.57 -10.43
N GLU A 139 13.59 -10.84 -10.46
CA GLU A 139 13.26 -11.55 -11.71
C GLU A 139 12.10 -10.87 -12.45
N GLN A 140 11.10 -10.38 -11.73
CA GLN A 140 9.99 -9.61 -12.30
C GLN A 140 10.44 -8.29 -12.92
N ILE A 141 11.41 -7.57 -12.31
CA ILE A 141 11.97 -6.34 -12.88
C ILE A 141 12.68 -6.64 -14.21
N GLU A 142 13.43 -7.74 -14.31
CA GLU A 142 14.07 -8.14 -15.56
C GLU A 142 13.04 -8.53 -16.64
N THR A 143 11.94 -9.14 -16.23
CA THR A 143 10.81 -9.42 -17.15
C THR A 143 10.16 -8.13 -17.62
N LEU A 144 9.91 -7.17 -16.70
CA LEU A 144 9.31 -5.87 -17.03
C LEU A 144 10.12 -5.10 -18.07
N LYS A 145 11.45 -5.10 -17.97
CA LYS A 145 12.33 -4.43 -18.94
C LYS A 145 12.23 -5.01 -20.35
N LYS A 146 11.97 -6.32 -20.46
CA LYS A 146 11.93 -7.04 -21.74
C LYS A 146 10.53 -7.10 -22.33
N ASP A 147 9.54 -7.32 -21.50
CA ASP A 147 8.16 -7.58 -21.90
C ASP A 147 7.20 -7.14 -20.77
N PRO A 148 6.77 -5.85 -20.79
CA PRO A 148 5.87 -5.30 -19.78
C PRO A 148 4.52 -6.02 -19.68
N GLU A 149 4.00 -6.51 -20.82
CA GLU A 149 2.72 -7.22 -20.86
C GLU A 149 2.83 -8.58 -20.18
N LYS A 150 3.87 -9.35 -20.49
CA LYS A 150 4.17 -10.62 -19.82
C LYS A 150 4.38 -10.43 -18.31
N TYR A 151 5.13 -9.41 -17.91
CA TYR A 151 5.29 -9.04 -16.52
C TYR A 151 3.95 -8.79 -15.84
N PHE A 152 3.10 -7.97 -16.44
CA PHE A 152 1.80 -7.63 -15.88
C PHE A 152 0.93 -8.87 -15.67
N TRP A 153 0.81 -9.74 -16.67
CA TRP A 153 -0.01 -10.94 -16.55
C TRP A 153 0.54 -11.97 -15.56
N GLN A 154 1.86 -12.10 -15.44
CA GLN A 154 2.47 -12.91 -14.40
C GLN A 154 2.16 -12.36 -13.00
N PHE A 155 2.29 -11.06 -12.81
CA PHE A 155 1.99 -10.38 -11.55
C PHE A 155 0.48 -10.44 -11.24
N ALA A 156 -0.36 -10.23 -12.21
CA ALA A 156 -1.83 -10.29 -12.08
C ALA A 156 -2.31 -11.66 -11.55
N ARG A 157 -1.64 -12.76 -11.91
CA ARG A 157 -1.92 -14.11 -11.38
C ARG A 157 -1.68 -14.24 -9.88
N ILE A 158 -0.80 -13.45 -9.33
CA ILE A 158 -0.47 -13.46 -7.90
C ILE A 158 -1.45 -12.59 -7.12
N VAL A 159 -1.77 -11.39 -7.64
CA VAL A 159 -2.43 -10.34 -6.87
C VAL A 159 -3.94 -10.23 -7.10
N PHE A 160 -4.47 -10.75 -8.20
CA PHE A 160 -5.91 -10.72 -8.49
C PHE A 160 -6.56 -12.10 -8.35
N HIS A 161 -7.82 -12.11 -7.94
CA HIS A 161 -8.64 -13.32 -7.97
C HIS A 161 -8.89 -13.78 -9.42
N GLN A 162 -8.91 -15.09 -9.65
CA GLN A 162 -9.00 -15.68 -10.99
C GLN A 162 -10.17 -15.13 -11.83
N LYS A 163 -11.36 -15.01 -11.23
CA LYS A 163 -12.54 -14.49 -11.95
C LYS A 163 -12.31 -13.08 -12.49
N PHE A 164 -11.75 -12.19 -11.68
CA PHE A 164 -11.45 -10.81 -12.08
C PHE A 164 -10.34 -10.75 -13.13
N ARG A 165 -9.30 -11.59 -12.97
CA ARG A 165 -8.22 -11.69 -13.95
C ARG A 165 -8.72 -12.17 -15.31
N ASN A 166 -9.55 -13.22 -15.36
CA ASN A 166 -10.13 -13.72 -16.62
C ASN A 166 -10.94 -12.62 -17.34
N GLU A 167 -11.63 -11.77 -16.58
CA GLU A 167 -12.35 -10.62 -17.14
C GLU A 167 -11.39 -9.58 -17.74
N MET A 168 -10.27 -9.30 -17.08
CA MET A 168 -9.23 -8.42 -17.62
C MET A 168 -8.58 -9.01 -18.88
N GLU A 169 -8.27 -10.33 -18.86
CA GLU A 169 -7.65 -11.04 -19.99
C GLU A 169 -8.58 -11.04 -21.21
N SER A 170 -9.90 -11.20 -21.03
CA SER A 170 -10.87 -11.20 -22.13
C SER A 170 -11.04 -9.84 -22.79
N ASN A 171 -10.80 -8.74 -22.08
CA ASN A 171 -10.85 -7.37 -22.61
C ASN A 171 -9.88 -6.45 -21.87
N PRO A 172 -8.59 -6.42 -22.25
CA PRO A 172 -7.57 -5.61 -21.58
C PRO A 172 -7.81 -4.09 -21.60
N ARG A 173 -8.65 -3.61 -22.52
CA ARG A 173 -9.02 -2.18 -22.64
C ARG A 173 -10.26 -1.80 -21.85
N LYS A 174 -10.97 -2.78 -21.28
CA LYS A 174 -12.14 -2.51 -20.47
C LYS A 174 -11.78 -1.63 -19.28
N LYS A 175 -12.46 -0.49 -19.15
CA LYS A 175 -12.33 0.37 -17.97
C LYS A 175 -13.13 -0.22 -16.81
N PHE A 176 -12.41 -0.63 -15.76
CA PHE A 176 -13.02 -1.05 -14.51
C PHE A 176 -13.42 0.17 -13.70
N PHE A 177 -14.68 0.20 -13.29
CA PHE A 177 -15.30 1.30 -12.55
C PHE A 177 -15.19 2.67 -13.25
N GLY A 178 -14.98 2.68 -14.58
CA GLY A 178 -14.75 3.90 -15.36
C GLY A 178 -13.33 4.51 -15.20
N ILE A 179 -12.46 3.91 -14.38
CA ILE A 179 -11.20 4.54 -13.92
C ILE A 179 -9.98 3.98 -14.65
N TRP A 180 -9.78 2.68 -14.65
CA TRP A 180 -8.55 2.04 -15.11
C TRP A 180 -8.81 0.75 -15.92
N SER A 181 -7.85 0.33 -16.73
CA SER A 181 -7.86 -0.91 -17.50
C SER A 181 -6.54 -1.68 -17.30
N ALA A 182 -6.48 -2.95 -17.73
CA ALA A 182 -5.22 -3.69 -17.74
C ALA A 182 -4.16 -2.98 -18.59
N GLU A 183 -4.55 -2.44 -19.76
CA GLU A 183 -3.65 -1.69 -20.63
C GLU A 183 -3.08 -0.44 -19.94
N ASP A 184 -3.88 0.28 -19.15
CA ASP A 184 -3.37 1.43 -18.38
C ASP A 184 -2.35 1.00 -17.32
N LEU A 185 -2.61 -0.11 -16.61
CA LEU A 185 -1.67 -0.61 -15.60
C LEU A 185 -0.37 -1.12 -16.23
N ILE A 186 -0.43 -1.72 -17.43
CA ILE A 186 0.75 -2.12 -18.20
C ILE A 186 1.57 -0.88 -18.56
N LYS A 187 0.94 0.16 -19.12
CA LYS A 187 1.60 1.42 -19.46
C LYS A 187 2.22 2.09 -18.23
N GLU A 188 1.49 2.11 -17.12
CA GLU A 188 1.98 2.69 -15.86
C GLU A 188 3.17 1.91 -15.27
N SER A 189 3.24 0.59 -15.50
CA SER A 189 4.30 -0.25 -14.92
C SER A 189 5.71 0.10 -15.41
N ILE A 190 5.85 0.68 -16.59
CA ILE A 190 7.14 1.08 -17.19
C ILE A 190 7.57 2.50 -16.82
N ILE A 191 6.71 3.28 -16.17
CA ILE A 191 7.02 4.65 -15.76
C ILE A 191 7.71 4.62 -14.40
N ASN A 192 8.96 5.06 -14.33
CA ASN A 192 9.78 5.08 -13.11
C ASN A 192 9.68 3.76 -12.28
N PRO A 193 9.92 2.59 -12.89
CA PRO A 193 9.85 1.33 -12.17
C PRO A 193 10.94 1.26 -11.09
N SER A 194 10.70 0.42 -10.08
CA SER A 194 11.75 0.10 -9.10
C SER A 194 12.91 -0.61 -9.79
N ASN A 195 14.14 -0.35 -9.33
CA ASN A 195 15.32 -1.10 -9.73
C ASN A 195 15.62 -2.25 -8.72
N PRO A 196 16.55 -3.18 -9.02
CA PRO A 196 16.88 -4.27 -8.11
C PRO A 196 17.33 -3.80 -6.71
N GLN A 197 18.10 -2.71 -6.62
CA GLN A 197 18.57 -2.18 -5.32
C GLN A 197 17.41 -1.65 -4.48
N ASP A 198 16.43 -0.99 -5.11
CA ASP A 198 15.23 -0.49 -4.40
C ASP A 198 14.47 -1.63 -3.73
N VAL A 199 14.24 -2.72 -4.47
CA VAL A 199 13.51 -3.87 -3.92
C VAL A 199 14.32 -4.64 -2.89
N ILE A 200 15.65 -4.68 -3.00
CA ILE A 200 16.52 -5.24 -1.95
C ILE A 200 16.40 -4.41 -0.67
N ASN A 201 16.52 -3.09 -0.76
CA ASN A 201 16.46 -2.20 0.41
C ASN A 201 15.09 -2.29 1.11
N GLN A 202 13.99 -2.26 0.35
CA GLN A 202 12.64 -2.41 0.90
C GLN A 202 12.40 -3.83 1.46
N GLY A 203 12.87 -4.86 0.76
CA GLY A 203 12.75 -6.25 1.20
C GLY A 203 13.48 -6.50 2.52
N ASN A 204 14.64 -5.88 2.73
CA ASN A 204 15.37 -5.93 3.99
C ASN A 204 14.59 -5.27 5.15
N ALA A 205 13.83 -4.22 4.88
CA ALA A 205 12.93 -3.64 5.86
C ALA A 205 11.76 -4.60 6.20
N ILE A 206 11.18 -5.27 5.18
CA ILE A 206 10.15 -6.29 5.39
C ILE A 206 10.69 -7.45 6.23
N LYS A 207 11.92 -7.90 5.97
CA LYS A 207 12.57 -9.01 6.68
C LYS A 207 12.65 -8.77 8.20
N LYS A 208 12.85 -7.52 8.60
CA LYS A 208 12.95 -7.09 10.00
C LYS A 208 11.61 -6.64 10.62
N HIS A 209 10.54 -6.65 9.82
CA HIS A 209 9.23 -6.25 10.31
C HIS A 209 8.63 -7.29 11.25
N ASN A 210 8.40 -6.89 12.48
CA ASN A 210 7.63 -7.65 13.46
C ASN A 210 6.98 -6.69 14.46
N THR A 211 5.66 -6.60 14.43
CA THR A 211 4.86 -5.81 15.37
C THR A 211 3.95 -6.68 16.23
N LEU A 212 4.06 -8.02 16.12
CA LEU A 212 3.10 -8.95 16.70
C LEU A 212 2.90 -8.74 18.21
N ASP A 213 3.97 -8.45 18.94
CA ASP A 213 3.91 -8.25 20.38
C ASP A 213 3.46 -6.84 20.77
N ALA A 214 3.80 -5.83 19.95
CA ALA A 214 3.46 -4.43 20.20
C ALA A 214 2.11 -3.98 19.64
N ILE A 215 1.51 -4.76 18.71
CA ILE A 215 0.32 -4.33 17.96
C ILE A 215 -0.91 -4.09 18.86
N SER A 216 -0.94 -4.67 20.07
CA SER A 216 -1.97 -4.41 21.08
C SER A 216 -1.92 -2.99 21.65
N GLU A 217 -0.80 -2.27 21.48
CA GLU A 217 -0.64 -0.88 21.92
C GLU A 217 -1.29 0.12 20.94
N ILE A 218 -1.69 -0.33 19.74
CA ILE A 218 -2.44 0.50 18.78
C ILE A 218 -3.84 0.76 19.35
N SER A 219 -4.01 1.94 19.94
CA SER A 219 -5.24 2.36 20.61
C SER A 219 -6.27 3.03 19.68
N GLN A 220 -5.83 3.46 18.48
CA GLN A 220 -6.67 4.12 17.50
C GLN A 220 -7.73 3.17 16.94
N LYS A 221 -8.90 3.71 16.58
CA LYS A 221 -9.89 2.94 15.82
C LYS A 221 -9.20 2.38 14.55
N THR A 222 -9.30 1.07 14.35
CA THR A 222 -8.59 0.36 13.28
C THR A 222 -9.56 -0.41 12.39
N LEU A 223 -9.51 -0.17 11.08
CA LEU A 223 -10.18 -1.01 10.07
C LEU A 223 -9.16 -1.94 9.44
N LEU A 224 -9.43 -3.23 9.53
CA LEU A 224 -8.67 -4.29 8.86
C LEU A 224 -9.48 -4.75 7.64
N ILE A 225 -8.90 -4.65 6.45
CA ILE A 225 -9.51 -5.13 5.19
C ILE A 225 -8.68 -6.28 4.67
N ALA A 226 -9.20 -7.50 4.76
CA ALA A 226 -8.60 -8.71 4.24
C ALA A 226 -9.25 -9.12 2.92
N ALA A 227 -8.53 -9.85 2.08
CA ALA A 227 -9.07 -10.45 0.86
C ALA A 227 -9.09 -11.99 1.00
N SER A 228 -10.22 -12.61 0.62
CA SER A 228 -10.44 -14.04 0.85
C SER A 228 -9.48 -14.98 0.10
N HIS A 229 -8.87 -14.50 -0.98
CA HIS A 229 -7.93 -15.25 -1.83
C HIS A 229 -6.58 -14.53 -1.92
N ASP A 230 -6.17 -13.84 -0.86
CA ASP A 230 -4.84 -13.24 -0.78
C ASP A 230 -3.77 -14.34 -0.62
N ARG A 231 -2.83 -14.38 -1.56
CA ARG A 231 -1.73 -15.35 -1.59
C ARG A 231 -0.44 -14.81 -0.97
N LEU A 232 -0.37 -13.50 -0.71
CA LEU A 232 0.83 -12.84 -0.18
C LEU A 232 0.73 -12.57 1.32
N THR A 233 -0.45 -12.11 1.77
CA THR A 233 -0.73 -11.87 3.19
C THR A 233 -2.02 -12.62 3.58
N PRO A 234 -1.89 -13.86 4.05
CA PRO A 234 -3.04 -14.72 4.32
C PRO A 234 -4.02 -14.09 5.34
N ILE A 235 -5.31 -14.35 5.15
CA ILE A 235 -6.37 -13.86 6.03
C ILE A 235 -6.14 -14.19 7.51
N LEU A 236 -5.41 -15.26 7.80
CA LEU A 236 -5.07 -15.65 9.17
C LEU A 236 -4.24 -14.57 9.88
N SER A 237 -3.29 -13.94 9.19
CA SER A 237 -2.52 -12.81 9.74
C SER A 237 -3.43 -11.63 10.11
N MET A 238 -4.39 -11.29 9.24
CA MET A 238 -5.35 -10.21 9.50
C MET A 238 -6.30 -10.55 10.66
N ARG A 239 -6.70 -11.81 10.80
CA ARG A 239 -7.49 -12.29 11.95
C ARG A 239 -6.70 -12.23 13.26
N GLU A 240 -5.42 -12.57 13.24
CA GLU A 240 -4.55 -12.47 14.40
C GLU A 240 -4.37 -11.01 14.84
N MET A 241 -4.15 -10.10 13.89
CA MET A 241 -4.12 -8.66 14.18
C MET A 241 -5.43 -8.17 14.79
N HIS A 242 -6.57 -8.61 14.25
CA HIS A 242 -7.88 -8.25 14.80
C HIS A 242 -8.10 -8.71 16.25
N LYS A 243 -7.60 -9.87 16.60
CA LYS A 243 -7.68 -10.37 18.00
C LYS A 243 -6.86 -9.54 18.96
N ARG A 244 -5.76 -8.93 18.51
CA ARG A 244 -4.81 -8.21 19.34
C ARG A 244 -5.05 -6.70 19.40
N ILE A 245 -5.50 -6.07 18.32
CA ILE A 245 -5.78 -4.62 18.30
C ILE A 245 -7.13 -4.36 18.96
N PRO A 246 -7.16 -3.64 20.12
CA PRO A 246 -8.37 -3.52 20.95
C PRO A 246 -9.58 -2.90 20.23
N ASN A 247 -9.32 -1.83 19.45
CA ASN A 247 -10.36 -1.03 18.78
C ASN A 247 -10.44 -1.34 17.28
N SER A 248 -10.39 -2.62 16.89
CA SER A 248 -10.38 -3.01 15.50
C SER A 248 -11.70 -3.58 15.00
N LYS A 249 -11.94 -3.40 13.70
CA LYS A 249 -13.01 -4.07 12.92
C LYS A 249 -12.37 -4.79 11.76
N LEU A 250 -12.69 -6.07 11.56
CA LEU A 250 -12.20 -6.85 10.42
C LEU A 250 -13.31 -7.00 9.37
N LYS A 251 -12.99 -6.67 8.13
CA LYS A 251 -13.83 -6.92 6.94
C LYS A 251 -13.08 -7.79 5.95
N VAL A 252 -13.77 -8.77 5.39
CA VAL A 252 -13.20 -9.72 4.43
C VAL A 252 -13.88 -9.54 3.09
N ILE A 253 -13.13 -9.08 2.10
CA ILE A 253 -13.60 -8.92 0.72
C ILE A 253 -13.61 -10.31 0.06
N GLN A 254 -14.79 -10.76 -0.33
CA GLN A 254 -14.96 -12.06 -0.96
C GLN A 254 -14.52 -12.04 -2.43
N GLN A 255 -14.03 -13.17 -2.94
CA GLN A 255 -13.54 -13.31 -4.33
C GLN A 255 -12.54 -12.21 -4.71
N ALA A 256 -11.66 -11.85 -3.79
CA ALA A 256 -10.63 -10.83 -3.97
C ALA A 256 -9.24 -11.38 -3.64
N GLY A 257 -8.24 -10.92 -4.36
CA GLY A 257 -6.82 -11.16 -4.08
C GLY A 257 -6.17 -9.95 -3.41
N HIS A 258 -4.84 -9.94 -3.35
CA HIS A 258 -4.02 -8.93 -2.67
C HIS A 258 -4.32 -7.49 -3.11
N PHE A 259 -4.68 -7.29 -4.38
CA PHE A 259 -5.05 -5.99 -4.95
C PHE A 259 -6.58 -5.75 -4.93
N CYS A 260 -7.23 -6.06 -3.80
CA CYS A 260 -8.66 -5.79 -3.61
C CYS A 260 -9.00 -4.29 -3.74
N THR A 261 -8.05 -3.40 -3.47
CA THR A 261 -8.18 -1.95 -3.66
C THR A 261 -8.46 -1.55 -5.12
N LEU A 262 -8.03 -2.35 -6.08
CA LEU A 262 -8.32 -2.16 -7.50
C LEU A 262 -9.49 -3.04 -7.96
N SER A 263 -9.45 -4.35 -7.66
CA SER A 263 -10.44 -5.30 -8.19
C SER A 263 -11.82 -5.21 -7.53
N ARG A 264 -11.89 -4.65 -6.33
CA ARG A 264 -13.13 -4.46 -5.54
C ARG A 264 -13.20 -3.03 -5.00
N ALA A 265 -12.71 -2.07 -5.80
CA ALA A 265 -12.58 -0.67 -5.41
C ALA A 265 -13.87 -0.06 -4.83
N PRO A 266 -15.07 -0.22 -5.41
CA PRO A 266 -16.28 0.35 -4.82
C PRO A 266 -16.57 -0.17 -3.42
N GLU A 267 -16.40 -1.47 -3.17
CA GLU A 267 -16.63 -2.10 -1.86
C GLU A 267 -15.59 -1.62 -0.84
N VAL A 268 -14.31 -1.57 -1.23
CA VAL A 268 -13.22 -1.08 -0.36
C VAL A 268 -13.42 0.40 -0.02
N ASN A 269 -13.76 1.24 -1.01
CA ASN A 269 -13.97 2.67 -0.82
C ASN A 269 -15.17 2.95 0.10
N GLN A 270 -16.27 2.19 -0.05
CA GLN A 270 -17.43 2.31 0.82
C GLN A 270 -17.10 1.93 2.27
N LEU A 271 -16.35 0.83 2.49
CA LEU A 271 -15.90 0.42 3.82
C LEU A 271 -15.04 1.49 4.49
N ILE A 272 -14.14 2.12 3.72
CA ILE A 272 -13.29 3.23 4.21
C ILE A 272 -14.18 4.41 4.62
N LEU A 273 -15.08 4.87 3.76
CA LEU A 273 -15.97 6.01 4.04
C LEU A 273 -16.86 5.77 5.26
N ASP A 274 -17.46 4.58 5.37
CA ASP A 274 -18.34 4.24 6.51
C ASP A 274 -17.55 4.17 7.83
N PHE A 275 -16.35 3.64 7.78
CA PHE A 275 -15.47 3.60 8.94
C PHE A 275 -15.02 4.98 9.38
N LEU A 276 -14.71 5.89 8.45
CA LEU A 276 -14.27 7.24 8.77
C LEU A 276 -15.37 8.09 9.38
N LYS A 277 -16.64 7.82 9.07
CA LYS A 277 -17.80 8.50 9.68
C LYS A 277 -18.13 8.02 11.09
N SER A 278 -17.69 6.80 11.49
CA SER A 278 -17.96 6.20 12.80
C SER A 278 -16.94 6.68 13.84
#